data_a240a5489dbe062131508b676964f581
#
_entry.id   a240a5489dbe062131508b676964f581
#
_cell.length_a   1.000
_cell.length_b   1.000
_cell.length_c   1.000
_cell.angle_alpha   90.00
_cell.angle_beta   90.00
_cell.angle_gamma   90.00
#
_symmetry.space_group_name_H-M   'P 1'
#
loop_
_entity.id
_entity.type
_entity.pdbx_description
1 polymer ?
#
loop_
_entity_poly.entity_id
_entity_poly.type
_entity_poly.pdbx_seq_one_letter_code
_entity_poly.pdbx_strand_id
1 'polypeptide(L)'
;MQEEIYALREMERYNREIRLLPEGTAQVADWDLWKDEAFRVQALGLIKDRRRELMAARDRERYEREEARRLERIARQAQRHQWALQTAALLDGREAAPGLSLVVARDAETLSRWGAMLNNCIGGYADELELDVFAAVCEADGRVRLNLQITQSHGVEQILGKYNRDAVHELGEAAQQVVDGLVAMEVSFHSDALGMDGLRLPQRTH
;
A
#
# COMPACT_ATOMS: atom_id res chain seq x y z
N MET A 1 58.19 -15.39 7.11
CA MET A 1 57.07 -16.40 7.23
C MET A 1 55.67 -15.76 7.30
N GLN A 2 55.36 -14.89 8.28
CA GLN A 2 54.02 -14.26 8.33
C GLN A 2 53.73 -13.32 7.15
N GLU A 3 54.70 -12.52 6.74
CA GLU A 3 54.56 -11.59 5.60
C GLU A 3 54.36 -12.32 4.25
N GLU A 4 55.05 -13.46 4.06
CA GLU A 4 54.89 -14.27 2.85
C GLU A 4 53.49 -14.91 2.76
N ILE A 5 52.96 -15.39 3.90
CA ILE A 5 51.61 -15.94 3.95
C ILE A 5 50.58 -14.84 3.60
N TYR A 6 50.79 -13.62 4.08
CA TYR A 6 49.93 -12.51 3.78
C TYR A 6 49.93 -12.16 2.31
N ALA A 7 51.12 -12.03 1.73
CA ALA A 7 51.32 -11.73 0.30
C ALA A 7 50.72 -12.81 -0.62
N LEU A 8 50.83 -14.08 -0.26
CA LEU A 8 50.19 -15.19 -0.98
C LEU A 8 48.67 -15.07 -0.96
N ARG A 9 48.07 -14.75 0.17
CA ARG A 9 46.61 -14.54 0.29
C ARG A 9 46.11 -13.34 -0.53
N GLU A 10 46.91 -12.28 -0.58
CA GLU A 10 46.59 -11.13 -1.44
C GLU A 10 46.61 -11.49 -2.90
N MET A 11 47.67 -12.22 -3.37
CA MET A 11 47.79 -12.71 -4.73
C MET A 11 46.60 -13.63 -5.11
N GLU A 12 46.25 -14.59 -4.28
CA GLU A 12 45.13 -15.48 -4.50
C GLU A 12 43.78 -14.70 -4.60
N ARG A 13 43.62 -13.68 -3.77
CA ARG A 13 42.47 -12.78 -3.81
C ARG A 13 42.44 -11.98 -5.11
N TYR A 14 43.55 -11.41 -5.51
CA TYR A 14 43.69 -10.73 -6.80
C TYR A 14 43.31 -11.66 -7.96
N ASN A 15 43.93 -12.84 -8.04
CA ASN A 15 43.67 -13.81 -9.09
C ASN A 15 42.20 -14.26 -9.14
N ARG A 16 41.51 -14.30 -8.02
CA ARG A 16 40.10 -14.63 -7.95
C ARG A 16 39.23 -13.49 -8.50
N GLU A 17 39.57 -12.25 -8.17
CA GLU A 17 38.82 -11.08 -8.59
C GLU A 17 39.02 -10.77 -10.08
N ILE A 18 40.22 -10.93 -10.64
CA ILE A 18 40.48 -10.68 -12.07
C ILE A 18 39.78 -11.68 -13.00
N ARG A 19 39.51 -12.91 -12.54
CA ARG A 19 38.73 -13.90 -13.31
C ARG A 19 37.29 -13.45 -13.58
N LEU A 20 36.79 -12.46 -12.85
CA LEU A 20 35.49 -11.84 -13.05
C LEU A 20 35.51 -10.63 -13.99
N LEU A 21 36.73 -10.28 -14.50
CA LEU A 21 36.90 -9.21 -15.47
C LEU A 21 36.83 -9.78 -16.89
N PRO A 22 36.58 -8.96 -17.92
CA PRO A 22 36.69 -9.36 -19.31
C PRO A 22 38.10 -9.88 -19.61
N GLU A 23 38.20 -10.88 -20.50
CA GLU A 23 39.50 -11.43 -20.93
C GLU A 23 40.44 -10.32 -21.42
N GLY A 24 41.71 -10.40 -21.03
CA GLY A 24 42.73 -9.43 -21.39
C GLY A 24 42.76 -8.14 -20.55
N THR A 25 41.85 -7.97 -19.57
CA THR A 25 41.86 -6.77 -18.70
C THR A 25 43.02 -6.79 -17.69
N ALA A 26 43.42 -7.96 -17.25
CA ALA A 26 44.51 -8.12 -16.29
C ALA A 26 45.16 -9.49 -16.42
N GLN A 27 46.45 -9.55 -16.04
CA GLN A 27 47.24 -10.78 -16.06
C GLN A 27 47.09 -11.55 -14.74
N VAL A 28 46.94 -12.88 -14.82
CA VAL A 28 47.01 -13.76 -13.66
C VAL A 28 48.40 -13.67 -13.05
N ALA A 29 48.49 -13.40 -11.77
CA ALA A 29 49.76 -13.30 -11.07
C ALA A 29 50.22 -14.69 -10.59
N ASP A 30 51.46 -15.02 -10.90
CA ASP A 30 52.22 -16.03 -10.15
C ASP A 30 53.00 -15.36 -9.01
N TRP A 31 53.74 -16.19 -8.24
CA TRP A 31 54.48 -15.69 -7.09
C TRP A 31 55.64 -14.77 -7.47
N ASP A 32 56.31 -15.01 -8.59
CA ASP A 32 57.44 -14.20 -9.03
C ASP A 32 57.00 -12.83 -9.54
N LEU A 33 55.87 -12.76 -10.26
CA LEU A 33 55.24 -11.53 -10.67
C LEU A 33 54.68 -10.74 -9.46
N TRP A 34 54.12 -11.46 -8.44
CA TRP A 34 53.61 -10.81 -7.27
C TRP A 34 54.67 -10.18 -6.35
N LYS A 35 55.91 -10.66 -6.41
CA LYS A 35 57.08 -10.04 -5.74
C LYS A 35 57.49 -8.71 -6.34
N ASP A 36 57.17 -8.47 -7.63
CA ASP A 36 57.37 -7.16 -8.24
C ASP A 36 56.43 -6.13 -7.60
N GLU A 37 57.01 -5.15 -6.92
CA GLU A 37 56.28 -4.12 -6.19
C GLU A 37 55.44 -3.27 -7.14
N ALA A 38 55.97 -2.91 -8.33
CA ALA A 38 55.25 -2.12 -9.31
C ALA A 38 54.00 -2.83 -9.82
N PHE A 39 54.13 -4.13 -10.16
CA PHE A 39 53.00 -4.96 -10.55
C PHE A 39 51.94 -5.06 -9.42
N ARG A 40 52.40 -5.33 -8.19
CA ARG A 40 51.49 -5.47 -7.03
C ARG A 40 50.70 -4.20 -6.78
N VAL A 41 51.35 -3.03 -6.80
CA VAL A 41 50.64 -1.74 -6.62
C VAL A 41 49.61 -1.51 -7.71
N GLN A 42 49.94 -1.78 -8.98
CA GLN A 42 49.03 -1.68 -10.11
C GLN A 42 47.84 -2.66 -9.97
N ALA A 43 48.11 -3.91 -9.62
CA ALA A 43 47.11 -4.96 -9.44
C ALA A 43 46.10 -4.61 -8.32
N LEU A 44 46.59 -4.14 -7.18
CA LEU A 44 45.76 -3.71 -6.06
C LEU A 44 44.97 -2.45 -6.41
N GLY A 45 45.52 -1.52 -7.17
CA GLY A 45 44.83 -0.37 -7.72
C GLY A 45 43.65 -0.76 -8.59
N LEU A 46 43.86 -1.65 -9.54
CA LEU A 46 42.82 -2.15 -10.45
C LEU A 46 41.65 -2.80 -9.69
N ILE A 47 41.94 -3.64 -8.68
CA ILE A 47 40.91 -4.25 -7.83
C ILE A 47 40.14 -3.19 -7.05
N LYS A 48 40.83 -2.19 -6.49
CA LYS A 48 40.21 -1.11 -5.73
C LYS A 48 39.25 -0.28 -6.60
N ASP A 49 39.68 0.06 -7.82
CA ASP A 49 38.85 0.84 -8.74
C ASP A 49 37.65 0.03 -9.23
N ARG A 50 37.84 -1.25 -9.54
CA ARG A 50 36.73 -2.14 -9.89
C ARG A 50 35.69 -2.28 -8.77
N ARG A 51 36.14 -2.39 -7.53
CA ARG A 51 35.21 -2.42 -6.39
C ARG A 51 34.43 -1.12 -6.24
N ARG A 52 35.08 0.03 -6.46
CA ARG A 52 34.39 1.32 -6.44
C ARG A 52 33.30 1.39 -7.51
N GLU A 53 33.61 0.94 -8.73
CA GLU A 53 32.65 0.88 -9.83
C GLU A 53 31.45 -0.03 -9.52
N LEU A 54 31.71 -1.23 -8.95
CA LEU A 54 30.67 -2.17 -8.56
C LEU A 54 29.79 -1.61 -7.44
N MET A 55 30.39 -0.97 -6.45
CA MET A 55 29.61 -0.32 -5.37
C MET A 55 28.77 0.82 -5.92
N ALA A 56 29.33 1.69 -6.77
CA ALA A 56 28.60 2.78 -7.40
C ALA A 56 27.47 2.27 -8.31
N ALA A 57 27.66 1.16 -9.01
CA ALA A 57 26.61 0.53 -9.80
C ALA A 57 25.47 -0.01 -8.92
N ARG A 58 25.79 -0.70 -7.83
CA ARG A 58 24.80 -1.20 -6.86
C ARG A 58 24.02 -0.07 -6.19
N ASP A 59 24.72 1.02 -5.84
CA ASP A 59 24.06 2.17 -5.21
C ASP A 59 23.11 2.87 -6.18
N ARG A 60 23.48 3.00 -7.46
CA ARG A 60 22.58 3.49 -8.52
C ARG A 60 21.36 2.59 -8.69
N GLU A 61 21.55 1.28 -8.81
CA GLU A 61 20.46 0.32 -8.94
C GLU A 61 19.50 0.38 -7.73
N ARG A 62 20.05 0.50 -6.50
CA ARG A 62 19.24 0.65 -5.29
C ARG A 62 18.42 1.93 -5.33
N TYR A 63 19.03 3.06 -5.69
CA TYR A 63 18.36 4.34 -5.81
C TYR A 63 17.24 4.30 -6.85
N GLU A 64 17.49 3.74 -8.03
CA GLU A 64 16.49 3.58 -9.08
C GLU A 64 15.30 2.72 -8.63
N ARG A 65 15.57 1.62 -7.92
CA ARG A 65 14.51 0.77 -7.35
C ARG A 65 13.69 1.50 -6.26
N GLU A 66 14.33 2.28 -5.41
CA GLU A 66 13.66 3.06 -4.38
C GLU A 66 12.78 4.16 -4.99
N GLU A 67 13.29 4.85 -6.01
CA GLU A 67 12.53 5.89 -6.73
C GLU A 67 11.35 5.30 -7.50
N ALA A 68 11.53 4.17 -8.17
CA ALA A 68 10.44 3.45 -8.84
C ALA A 68 9.33 3.06 -7.85
N ARG A 69 9.69 2.52 -6.68
CA ARG A 69 8.72 2.19 -5.61
C ARG A 69 8.00 3.42 -5.07
N ARG A 70 8.72 4.55 -4.96
CA ARG A 70 8.14 5.82 -4.52
C ARG A 70 7.10 6.32 -5.53
N LEU A 71 7.44 6.34 -6.82
CA LEU A 71 6.53 6.75 -7.89
C LEU A 71 5.30 5.83 -7.97
N GLU A 72 5.49 4.52 -7.82
CA GLU A 72 4.38 3.57 -7.79
C GLU A 72 3.42 3.82 -6.61
N ARG A 73 3.95 4.12 -5.42
CA ARG A 73 3.10 4.48 -4.27
C ARG A 73 2.29 5.76 -4.52
N ILE A 74 2.93 6.80 -5.08
CA ILE A 74 2.25 8.05 -5.42
C ILE A 74 1.14 7.80 -6.44
N ALA A 75 1.41 7.01 -7.48
CA ALA A 75 0.43 6.68 -8.51
C ALA A 75 -0.77 5.90 -7.93
N ARG A 76 -0.51 4.90 -7.07
CA ARG A 76 -1.57 4.15 -6.38
C ARG A 76 -2.42 5.05 -5.49
N GLN A 77 -1.78 5.95 -4.74
CA GLN A 77 -2.50 6.89 -3.87
C GLN A 77 -3.38 7.84 -4.68
N ALA A 78 -2.85 8.39 -5.78
CA ALA A 78 -3.63 9.26 -6.67
C ALA A 78 -4.82 8.52 -7.30
N GLN A 79 -4.63 7.27 -7.73
CA GLN A 79 -5.71 6.43 -8.26
C GLN A 79 -6.78 6.16 -7.20
N ARG A 80 -6.39 5.84 -5.96
CA ARG A 80 -7.32 5.60 -4.86
C ARG A 80 -8.12 6.86 -4.52
N HIS A 81 -7.45 8.01 -4.46
CA HIS A 81 -8.12 9.29 -4.24
C HIS A 81 -9.14 9.62 -5.35
N GLN A 82 -8.77 9.44 -6.61
CA GLN A 82 -9.68 9.66 -7.74
C GLN A 82 -10.91 8.72 -7.66
N TRP A 83 -10.69 7.45 -7.33
CA TRP A 83 -11.77 6.50 -7.12
C TRP A 83 -12.70 6.95 -5.99
N ALA A 84 -12.15 7.40 -4.84
CA ALA A 84 -12.95 7.87 -3.72
C ALA A 84 -13.84 9.07 -4.11
N LEU A 85 -13.29 10.03 -4.87
CA LEU A 85 -14.08 11.18 -5.37
C LEU A 85 -15.22 10.76 -6.30
N GLN A 86 -14.96 9.83 -7.23
CA GLN A 86 -15.96 9.32 -8.16
C GLN A 86 -17.07 8.56 -7.44
N THR A 87 -16.70 7.67 -6.52
CA THR A 87 -17.64 6.89 -5.72
C THR A 87 -18.46 7.78 -4.79
N ALA A 88 -17.83 8.77 -4.15
CA ALA A 88 -18.54 9.77 -3.34
C ALA A 88 -19.58 10.53 -4.15
N ALA A 89 -19.23 10.97 -5.36
CA ALA A 89 -20.17 11.67 -6.25
C ALA A 89 -21.33 10.79 -6.74
N LEU A 90 -21.07 9.48 -6.89
CA LEU A 90 -22.10 8.50 -7.28
C LEU A 90 -23.11 8.26 -6.15
N LEU A 91 -22.65 8.22 -4.89
CA LEU A 91 -23.46 7.81 -3.74
C LEU A 91 -24.19 8.97 -3.06
N ASP A 92 -23.60 10.17 -3.07
CA ASP A 92 -24.13 11.31 -2.31
C ASP A 92 -25.53 11.73 -2.77
N GLY A 93 -26.47 11.82 -1.84
CA GLY A 93 -27.86 12.13 -2.09
C GLY A 93 -28.70 11.00 -2.69
N ARG A 94 -28.14 9.81 -2.93
CA ARG A 94 -28.89 8.67 -3.48
C ARG A 94 -29.74 8.00 -2.42
N GLU A 95 -30.91 7.52 -2.82
CA GLU A 95 -31.76 6.72 -1.95
C GLU A 95 -31.27 5.27 -1.90
N ALA A 96 -30.87 4.81 -0.71
CA ALA A 96 -30.40 3.44 -0.49
C ALA A 96 -31.56 2.49 -0.21
N ALA A 97 -32.65 2.98 0.41
CA ALA A 97 -33.89 2.27 0.66
C ALA A 97 -35.02 3.31 0.77
N PRO A 98 -36.30 2.92 0.67
CA PRO A 98 -37.41 3.85 0.77
C PRO A 98 -37.33 4.74 2.03
N GLY A 99 -37.21 6.05 1.82
CA GLY A 99 -37.04 7.05 2.89
C GLY A 99 -35.65 7.09 3.56
N LEU A 100 -34.68 6.38 3.04
CA LEU A 100 -33.31 6.34 3.55
C LEU A 100 -32.34 6.77 2.45
N SER A 101 -31.68 7.93 2.63
CA SER A 101 -30.72 8.48 1.69
C SER A 101 -29.28 8.34 2.19
N LEU A 102 -28.33 8.33 1.24
CA LEU A 102 -26.90 8.37 1.52
C LEU A 102 -26.40 9.81 1.58
N VAL A 103 -25.62 10.12 2.59
CA VAL A 103 -24.90 11.38 2.71
C VAL A 103 -23.42 11.05 2.85
N VAL A 104 -22.57 11.60 1.98
CA VAL A 104 -21.12 11.32 1.99
C VAL A 104 -20.39 12.37 2.81
N ALA A 105 -19.51 11.93 3.70
CA ALA A 105 -18.64 12.83 4.47
C ALA A 105 -17.63 13.52 3.54
N ARG A 106 -17.51 14.84 3.67
CA ARG A 106 -16.60 15.68 2.91
C ARG A 106 -15.39 16.15 3.74
N ASP A 107 -15.47 16.00 5.05
CA ASP A 107 -14.49 16.48 6.01
C ASP A 107 -14.48 15.66 7.30
N ALA A 108 -13.38 15.79 8.04
CA ALA A 108 -13.16 15.10 9.31
C ALA A 108 -14.16 15.53 10.40
N GLU A 109 -14.67 16.76 10.35
CA GLU A 109 -15.66 17.27 11.30
C GLU A 109 -16.98 16.52 11.16
N THR A 110 -17.39 16.26 9.91
CA THR A 110 -18.59 15.45 9.60
C THR A 110 -18.45 14.03 10.15
N LEU A 111 -17.30 13.37 9.95
CA LEU A 111 -17.06 12.04 10.52
C LEU A 111 -17.08 12.06 12.05
N SER A 112 -16.43 13.04 12.67
CA SER A 112 -16.40 13.17 14.12
C SER A 112 -17.82 13.39 14.68
N ARG A 113 -18.63 14.21 14.02
CA ARG A 113 -20.03 14.46 14.39
C ARG A 113 -20.87 13.19 14.29
N TRP A 114 -20.75 12.41 13.20
CA TRP A 114 -21.47 11.15 13.05
C TRP A 114 -21.04 10.11 14.09
N GLY A 115 -19.73 10.00 14.36
CA GLY A 115 -19.19 9.14 15.41
C GLY A 115 -19.75 9.49 16.80
N ALA A 116 -19.84 10.78 17.11
CA ALA A 116 -20.44 11.26 18.37
C ALA A 116 -21.96 10.99 18.43
N MET A 117 -22.70 11.22 17.33
CA MET A 117 -24.16 10.99 17.27
C MET A 117 -24.52 9.52 17.47
N LEU A 118 -23.77 8.60 16.84
CA LEU A 118 -24.00 7.16 16.95
C LEU A 118 -23.16 6.48 18.04
N ASN A 119 -22.26 7.22 18.68
CA ASN A 119 -21.29 6.67 19.63
C ASN A 119 -20.59 5.42 19.08
N ASN A 120 -20.03 5.56 17.88
CA ASN A 120 -19.32 4.51 17.16
C ASN A 120 -17.93 4.97 16.70
N CYS A 121 -17.13 4.05 16.12
CA CYS A 121 -15.72 4.29 15.78
C CYS A 121 -15.49 5.16 14.54
N ILE A 122 -16.52 5.52 13.77
CA ILE A 122 -16.34 6.19 12.46
C ILE A 122 -15.55 7.51 12.56
N GLY A 123 -15.67 8.24 13.66
CA GLY A 123 -14.92 9.47 13.89
C GLY A 123 -13.40 9.31 13.95
N GLY A 124 -12.92 8.09 14.16
CA GLY A 124 -11.48 7.75 14.19
C GLY A 124 -10.81 7.63 12.82
N TYR A 125 -11.58 7.63 11.72
CA TYR A 125 -11.07 7.40 10.36
C TYR A 125 -10.81 8.68 9.57
N ALA A 126 -10.63 9.81 10.23
CA ALA A 126 -10.41 11.11 9.57
C ALA A 126 -9.21 11.12 8.60
N ASP A 127 -8.14 10.40 8.93
CA ASP A 127 -6.93 10.31 8.10
C ASP A 127 -7.14 9.47 6.82
N GLU A 128 -8.22 8.67 6.75
CA GLU A 128 -8.53 7.82 5.61
C GLU A 128 -9.52 8.48 4.64
N LEU A 129 -10.07 9.65 4.98
CA LEU A 129 -11.12 10.34 4.24
C LEU A 129 -10.74 10.69 2.79
N GLU A 130 -9.46 10.88 2.51
CA GLU A 130 -8.97 11.16 1.15
C GLU A 130 -8.88 9.90 0.27
N LEU A 131 -8.86 8.73 0.88
CA LEU A 131 -8.60 7.46 0.20
C LEU A 131 -9.81 6.53 0.17
N ASP A 132 -10.70 6.67 1.14
CA ASP A 132 -11.91 5.86 1.31
C ASP A 132 -13.16 6.73 1.29
N VAL A 133 -14.30 6.11 1.02
CA VAL A 133 -15.59 6.79 1.05
C VAL A 133 -16.29 6.45 2.36
N PHE A 134 -16.65 7.49 3.09
CA PHE A 134 -17.47 7.38 4.29
C PHE A 134 -18.83 7.98 4.00
N ALA A 135 -19.87 7.18 4.21
CA ALA A 135 -21.25 7.61 4.01
C ALA A 135 -22.10 7.32 5.23
N ALA A 136 -23.15 8.10 5.40
CA ALA A 136 -24.20 7.85 6.39
C ALA A 136 -25.49 7.49 5.67
N VAL A 137 -26.25 6.54 6.22
CA VAL A 137 -27.63 6.30 5.87
C VAL A 137 -28.48 7.19 6.76
N CYS A 138 -29.22 8.11 6.15
CA CYS A 138 -30.00 9.14 6.85
C CYS A 138 -31.50 9.04 6.52
N GLU A 139 -32.34 9.28 7.49
CA GLU A 139 -33.76 9.51 7.31
C GLU A 139 -34.05 10.88 6.65
N ALA A 140 -35.23 11.10 6.15
CA ALA A 140 -35.64 12.35 5.49
C ALA A 140 -35.48 13.61 6.37
N ASP A 141 -35.54 13.48 7.69
CA ASP A 141 -35.28 14.55 8.65
C ASP A 141 -33.79 14.82 8.93
N GLY A 142 -32.88 14.09 8.23
CA GLY A 142 -31.45 14.19 8.40
C GLY A 142 -30.87 13.36 9.56
N ARG A 143 -31.66 12.54 10.22
CA ARG A 143 -31.20 11.67 11.31
C ARG A 143 -30.33 10.55 10.77
N VAL A 144 -29.09 10.48 11.23
CA VAL A 144 -28.16 9.41 10.90
C VAL A 144 -28.56 8.11 11.61
N ARG A 145 -28.67 7.03 10.83
CA ARG A 145 -29.01 5.69 11.32
C ARG A 145 -27.81 4.74 11.28
N LEU A 146 -27.06 4.78 10.20
CA LEU A 146 -25.88 3.94 9.98
C LEU A 146 -24.74 4.76 9.39
N ASN A 147 -23.51 4.33 9.66
CA ASN A 147 -22.30 4.78 8.97
C ASN A 147 -21.70 3.64 8.15
N LEU A 148 -21.19 3.96 6.98
CA LEU A 148 -20.52 3.02 6.07
C LEU A 148 -19.10 3.47 5.84
N GLN A 149 -18.18 2.50 5.77
CA GLN A 149 -16.86 2.67 5.16
C GLN A 149 -16.80 1.82 3.90
N ILE A 150 -16.41 2.44 2.80
CA ILE A 150 -16.31 1.80 1.48
C ILE A 150 -14.91 2.04 0.97
N THR A 151 -14.19 0.97 0.62
CA THR A 151 -12.82 0.99 0.12
C THR A 151 -12.75 0.55 -1.33
N GLN A 152 -11.73 0.97 -2.05
CA GLN A 152 -11.52 0.59 -3.45
C GLN A 152 -11.31 -0.92 -3.62
N SER A 153 -10.60 -1.55 -2.69
CA SER A 153 -10.20 -2.95 -2.79
C SER A 153 -11.31 -3.94 -2.43
N HIS A 154 -12.18 -3.55 -1.49
CA HIS A 154 -13.11 -4.50 -0.88
C HIS A 154 -14.58 -4.08 -0.99
N GLY A 155 -14.86 -2.83 -1.38
CA GLY A 155 -16.20 -2.27 -1.32
C GLY A 155 -16.59 -1.91 0.10
N VAL A 156 -17.81 -2.21 0.53
CA VAL A 156 -18.25 -1.96 1.91
C VAL A 156 -17.49 -2.86 2.87
N GLU A 157 -16.68 -2.28 3.74
CA GLU A 157 -15.93 -2.97 4.79
C GLU A 157 -16.67 -2.99 6.11
N GLN A 158 -17.45 -1.94 6.39
CA GLN A 158 -18.27 -1.91 7.58
C GLN A 158 -19.54 -1.07 7.37
N ILE A 159 -20.60 -1.45 8.05
CA ILE A 159 -21.85 -0.73 8.16
C ILE A 159 -22.32 -0.79 9.61
N LEU A 160 -22.20 0.33 10.32
CA LEU A 160 -22.32 0.36 11.76
C LEU A 160 -23.35 1.39 12.22
N GLY A 161 -24.23 0.95 13.08
CA GLY A 161 -25.18 1.79 13.79
C GLY A 161 -24.64 2.32 15.11
N LYS A 162 -25.56 2.64 15.99
CA LYS A 162 -25.27 3.16 17.33
C LYS A 162 -24.52 2.10 18.17
N TYR A 163 -23.45 2.52 18.85
CA TYR A 163 -22.60 1.64 19.67
C TYR A 163 -21.93 0.50 18.86
N ASN A 164 -21.62 0.73 17.58
CA ASN A 164 -21.09 -0.26 16.66
C ASN A 164 -22.00 -1.49 16.43
N ARG A 165 -23.32 -1.32 16.64
CA ARG A 165 -24.28 -2.39 16.37
C ARG A 165 -24.43 -2.61 14.87
N ASP A 166 -24.83 -3.83 14.50
CA ASP A 166 -25.08 -4.19 13.11
C ASP A 166 -26.29 -3.46 12.50
N ALA A 167 -26.37 -3.46 11.18
CA ALA A 167 -27.42 -2.79 10.43
C ALA A 167 -28.82 -3.35 10.73
N VAL A 168 -28.94 -4.68 10.94
CA VAL A 168 -30.21 -5.35 11.25
C VAL A 168 -30.73 -4.87 12.58
N HIS A 169 -29.86 -4.69 13.57
CA HIS A 169 -30.27 -4.18 14.88
C HIS A 169 -30.81 -2.75 14.78
N GLU A 170 -30.26 -1.90 13.93
CA GLU A 170 -30.62 -0.49 13.81
C GLU A 170 -31.83 -0.24 12.89
N LEU A 171 -31.99 -1.01 11.82
CA LEU A 171 -32.97 -0.78 10.77
C LEU A 171 -33.96 -1.94 10.58
N GLY A 172 -33.77 -3.10 11.27
CA GLY A 172 -34.62 -4.27 11.06
C GLY A 172 -34.62 -4.72 9.60
N GLU A 173 -35.80 -4.92 9.02
CA GLU A 173 -35.98 -5.37 7.64
C GLU A 173 -35.44 -4.36 6.59
N ALA A 174 -35.41 -3.07 6.91
CA ALA A 174 -34.89 -2.04 6.02
C ALA A 174 -33.37 -2.16 5.81
N ALA A 175 -32.66 -2.87 6.69
CA ALA A 175 -31.23 -3.13 6.52
C ALA A 175 -30.92 -3.90 5.22
N GLN A 176 -31.72 -4.93 4.88
CA GLN A 176 -31.55 -5.64 3.63
C GLN A 176 -31.83 -4.76 2.42
N GLN A 177 -32.83 -3.87 2.50
CA GLN A 177 -33.12 -2.92 1.42
C GLN A 177 -31.98 -1.93 1.20
N VAL A 178 -31.28 -1.50 2.24
CA VAL A 178 -30.07 -0.67 2.11
C VAL A 178 -28.96 -1.43 1.39
N VAL A 179 -28.71 -2.70 1.73
CA VAL A 179 -27.73 -3.53 1.02
C VAL A 179 -28.13 -3.68 -0.44
N ASP A 180 -29.38 -4.02 -0.74
CA ASP A 180 -29.88 -4.20 -2.10
C ASP A 180 -29.76 -2.89 -2.92
N GLY A 181 -30.03 -1.74 -2.29
CA GLY A 181 -29.85 -0.42 -2.90
C GLY A 181 -28.39 -0.11 -3.21
N LEU A 182 -27.46 -0.41 -2.31
CA LEU A 182 -26.02 -0.27 -2.56
C LEU A 182 -25.55 -1.19 -3.70
N VAL A 183 -26.03 -2.42 -3.76
CA VAL A 183 -25.78 -3.36 -4.87
C VAL A 183 -26.30 -2.79 -6.19
N ALA A 184 -27.49 -2.20 -6.20
CA ALA A 184 -28.06 -1.57 -7.40
C ALA A 184 -27.24 -0.33 -7.86
N MET A 185 -26.46 0.28 -6.98
CA MET A 185 -25.49 1.33 -7.27
C MET A 185 -24.10 0.78 -7.61
N GLU A 186 -23.97 -0.53 -7.83
CA GLU A 186 -22.70 -1.20 -8.18
C GLU A 186 -21.65 -1.17 -7.05
N VAL A 187 -22.06 -0.97 -5.80
CA VAL A 187 -21.16 -1.04 -4.63
C VAL A 187 -20.95 -2.50 -4.27
N SER A 188 -19.70 -2.92 -4.24
CA SER A 188 -19.31 -4.26 -3.79
C SER A 188 -19.26 -4.33 -2.25
N PHE A 189 -19.19 -5.56 -1.73
CA PHE A 189 -19.11 -5.83 -0.29
C PHE A 189 -17.93 -6.75 0.02
N HIS A 190 -17.26 -6.47 1.14
CA HIS A 190 -16.27 -7.39 1.68
C HIS A 190 -16.97 -8.63 2.27
N SER A 191 -16.38 -9.82 2.10
CA SER A 191 -16.96 -11.07 2.63
C SER A 191 -17.13 -11.07 4.14
N ASP A 192 -16.23 -10.38 4.83
CA ASP A 192 -16.15 -10.30 6.30
C ASP A 192 -16.48 -8.88 6.79
N ALA A 193 -17.32 -8.15 6.04
CA ALA A 193 -17.70 -6.79 6.41
C ALA A 193 -18.38 -6.75 7.78
N LEU A 194 -17.96 -5.80 8.60
CA LEU A 194 -18.49 -5.64 9.95
C LEU A 194 -19.89 -5.04 9.93
N GLY A 195 -20.74 -5.50 10.86
CA GLY A 195 -22.08 -4.97 11.05
C GLY A 195 -23.12 -5.49 10.04
N MET A 196 -22.82 -6.60 9.36
CA MET A 196 -23.70 -7.20 8.35
C MET A 196 -24.28 -8.55 8.77
N ASP A 197 -24.26 -8.86 10.05
CA ASP A 197 -24.80 -10.09 10.57
C ASP A 197 -26.30 -10.22 10.24
N GLY A 198 -26.66 -11.38 9.70
CA GLY A 198 -28.04 -11.69 9.29
C GLY A 198 -28.47 -11.12 7.92
N LEU A 199 -27.60 -10.40 7.19
CA LEU A 199 -27.86 -9.87 5.87
C LEU A 199 -27.41 -10.83 4.76
N ARG A 200 -28.10 -10.80 3.62
CA ARG A 200 -27.70 -11.52 2.41
C ARG A 200 -26.82 -10.64 1.58
N LEU A 201 -25.51 -10.95 1.57
CA LEU A 201 -24.55 -10.25 0.73
C LEU A 201 -24.52 -10.84 -0.70
N PRO A 202 -24.31 -10.01 -1.73
CA PRO A 202 -24.15 -10.49 -3.09
C PRO A 202 -22.91 -11.37 -3.17
N GLN A 203 -23.05 -12.57 -3.77
CA GLN A 203 -21.90 -13.42 -4.04
C GLN A 203 -21.04 -12.71 -5.10
N ARG A 204 -19.72 -12.61 -4.85
CA ARG A 204 -18.78 -12.13 -5.87
C ARG A 204 -18.83 -13.09 -7.06
N THR A 205 -19.36 -12.63 -8.17
CA THR A 205 -19.07 -13.23 -9.48
C THR A 205 -17.65 -12.84 -9.84
N HIS A 206 -16.72 -13.78 -9.75
CA HIS A 206 -15.33 -13.64 -10.17
C HIS A 206 -15.22 -13.50 -11.69
#